data_8e01d73f062b68ed944e4e82b177acbf
#
_entry.id   8e01d73f062b68ed944e4e82b177acbf
#
_cell.length_a   1.000
_cell.length_b   1.000
_cell.length_c   1.000
_cell.angle_alpha   90.00
_cell.angle_beta   90.00
_cell.angle_gamma   90.00
#
_symmetry.space_group_name_H-M   'P 1'
#
loop_
_entity.id
_entity.type
_entity.pdbx_description
1 polymer ?
#
loop_
_entity_poly.entity_id
_entity_poly.type
_entity_poly.pdbx_seq_one_letter_code
_entity_poly.pdbx_strand_id
1 'polypeptide(L)'
;MTEIAQQLVSIITKRHPCQQDLGDEADENVLEESSEYDWLVIETALDVVTCLSVALGPDFAELWKVFEKPILKYASSQESTERSAAVGSIAECIGNMGEACTPYTSGLLKLLIHRLSDEDPETKSNAVYGLGLLCEKSNNEHEILKSYMNIFQRLEPLLDDQGQARLLDNTAGCVSRMISRHPNNIPISEVLPRLVQLLPLREDYEENKPIFKMVVQLCE
;
A
#
# COMPACT_ATOMS: atom_id res chain seq x y z
N MET A 1 9.42 21.52 -9.86
CA MET A 1 9.71 20.08 -9.67
C MET A 1 11.20 19.95 -9.45
N THR A 2 11.65 19.24 -8.43
CA THR A 2 13.08 19.05 -8.20
C THR A 2 13.67 18.17 -9.30
N GLU A 3 14.95 18.38 -9.63
CA GLU A 3 15.68 17.59 -10.63
C GLU A 3 15.60 16.09 -10.32
N ILE A 4 15.74 15.71 -9.02
CA ILE A 4 15.61 14.32 -8.54
C ILE A 4 14.26 13.74 -8.94
N ALA A 5 13.13 14.43 -8.72
CA ALA A 5 11.82 13.93 -9.07
C ALA A 5 11.65 13.72 -10.58
N GLN A 6 12.26 14.57 -11.41
CA GLN A 6 12.26 14.41 -12.88
C GLN A 6 13.03 13.15 -13.29
N GLN A 7 14.19 12.90 -12.71
CA GLN A 7 14.99 11.69 -13.00
C GLN A 7 14.24 10.42 -12.56
N LEU A 8 13.65 10.41 -11.36
CA LEU A 8 12.86 9.27 -10.89
C LEU A 8 11.65 8.97 -11.80
N VAL A 9 10.91 10.00 -12.21
CA VAL A 9 9.80 9.82 -13.17
C VAL A 9 10.31 9.28 -14.50
N SER A 10 11.47 9.77 -14.99
CA SER A 10 12.09 9.27 -16.21
C SER A 10 12.44 7.79 -16.11
N ILE A 11 13.00 7.35 -14.97
CA ILE A 11 13.31 5.94 -14.70
C ILE A 11 12.04 5.11 -14.62
N ILE A 12 11.06 5.50 -13.78
CA ILE A 12 9.81 4.74 -13.57
C ILE A 12 9.02 4.63 -14.88
N THR A 13 9.13 5.60 -15.80
CA THR A 13 8.46 5.57 -17.11
C THR A 13 9.29 4.92 -18.22
N LYS A 14 10.45 4.33 -17.92
CA LYS A 14 11.37 3.71 -18.88
C LYS A 14 11.84 4.69 -19.96
N ARG A 15 12.12 5.95 -19.60
CA ARG A 15 12.59 7.00 -20.50
C ARG A 15 14.02 7.48 -20.19
N HIS A 16 14.60 6.94 -19.13
CA HIS A 16 15.95 7.35 -18.75
C HIS A 16 16.99 6.66 -19.64
N PRO A 17 18.08 7.35 -20.02
CA PRO A 17 19.11 6.78 -20.91
C PRO A 17 19.81 5.52 -20.39
N CYS A 18 19.72 5.20 -19.09
CA CYS A 18 20.25 3.96 -18.55
C CYS A 18 19.41 2.72 -18.91
N GLN A 19 18.18 2.94 -19.37
CA GLN A 19 17.23 1.90 -19.79
C GLN A 19 17.18 1.91 -21.32
N GLN A 20 18.15 1.24 -21.97
CA GLN A 20 18.26 1.23 -23.41
C GLN A 20 17.27 0.23 -24.00
N ASP A 21 16.56 0.68 -25.03
CA ASP A 21 15.83 -0.20 -25.93
C ASP A 21 16.85 -0.92 -26.83
N LEU A 22 17.01 -2.22 -26.65
CA LEU A 22 17.95 -3.04 -27.41
C LEU A 22 17.41 -3.41 -28.79
N GLY A 23 16.15 -3.04 -29.10
CA GLY A 23 15.48 -3.33 -30.37
C GLY A 23 15.07 -4.81 -30.51
N ASP A 24 14.22 -5.07 -31.51
CA ASP A 24 13.62 -6.38 -31.76
C ASP A 24 14.63 -7.43 -32.30
N GLU A 25 15.86 -7.05 -32.58
CA GLU A 25 16.91 -7.94 -33.12
C GLU A 25 17.84 -8.53 -32.05
N ALA A 26 17.64 -8.18 -30.77
CA ALA A 26 18.44 -8.70 -29.66
C ALA A 26 18.12 -10.20 -29.38
N ASP A 27 19.15 -10.95 -28.95
CA ASP A 27 18.98 -12.33 -28.48
C ASP A 27 18.02 -12.38 -27.29
N GLU A 28 17.19 -13.44 -27.23
CA GLU A 28 16.16 -13.62 -26.18
C GLU A 28 16.75 -13.55 -24.75
N ASN A 29 17.92 -14.12 -24.53
CA ASN A 29 18.63 -14.04 -23.24
C ASN A 29 19.06 -12.61 -22.90
N VAL A 30 19.49 -11.82 -23.88
CA VAL A 30 19.89 -10.41 -23.70
C VAL A 30 18.69 -9.53 -23.40
N LEU A 31 17.53 -9.84 -24.00
CA LEU A 31 16.28 -9.14 -23.74
C LEU A 31 15.76 -9.46 -22.31
N GLU A 32 15.89 -10.71 -21.85
CA GLU A 32 15.50 -11.12 -20.51
C GLU A 32 16.40 -10.44 -19.45
N GLU A 33 17.72 -10.50 -19.59
CA GLU A 33 18.68 -9.79 -18.71
C GLU A 33 18.42 -8.28 -18.67
N SER A 34 18.12 -7.66 -19.81
CA SER A 34 17.78 -6.24 -19.89
C SER A 34 16.48 -5.91 -19.16
N SER A 35 15.47 -6.79 -19.26
CA SER A 35 14.19 -6.62 -18.59
C SER A 35 14.33 -6.72 -17.06
N GLU A 36 15.12 -7.68 -16.57
CA GLU A 36 15.43 -7.82 -15.14
C GLU A 36 16.21 -6.61 -14.61
N TYR A 37 17.20 -6.14 -15.35
CA TYR A 37 17.94 -4.93 -15.00
C TYR A 37 17.05 -3.70 -14.93
N ASP A 38 16.19 -3.52 -15.92
CA ASP A 38 15.24 -2.41 -15.96
C ASP A 38 14.31 -2.43 -14.75
N TRP A 39 13.84 -3.63 -14.36
CA TRP A 39 13.00 -3.77 -13.20
C TRP A 39 13.74 -3.42 -11.90
N LEU A 40 14.95 -3.90 -11.72
CA LEU A 40 15.78 -3.57 -10.55
C LEU A 40 15.98 -2.06 -10.39
N VAL A 41 16.22 -1.36 -11.50
CA VAL A 41 16.37 0.10 -11.51
C VAL A 41 15.06 0.80 -11.15
N ILE A 42 13.92 0.30 -11.64
CA ILE A 42 12.59 0.85 -11.31
C ILE A 42 12.25 0.60 -9.85
N GLU A 43 12.46 -0.60 -9.34
CA GLU A 43 12.23 -0.94 -7.93
C GLU A 43 13.06 -0.05 -7.01
N THR A 44 14.36 0.14 -7.31
CA THR A 44 15.21 1.07 -6.59
C THR A 44 14.69 2.51 -6.66
N ALA A 45 14.13 2.93 -7.80
CA ALA A 45 13.52 4.25 -7.92
C ALA A 45 12.25 4.39 -7.08
N LEU A 46 11.44 3.33 -6.94
CA LEU A 46 10.29 3.30 -6.01
C LEU A 46 10.74 3.42 -4.55
N ASP A 47 11.83 2.76 -4.17
CA ASP A 47 12.42 2.90 -2.83
C ASP A 47 12.86 4.35 -2.55
N VAL A 48 13.48 5.01 -3.53
CA VAL A 48 13.85 6.42 -3.40
C VAL A 48 12.61 7.32 -3.28
N VAL A 49 11.53 7.03 -4.02
CA VAL A 49 10.24 7.74 -3.86
C VAL A 49 9.69 7.58 -2.45
N THR A 50 9.74 6.36 -1.90
CA THR A 50 9.34 6.07 -0.51
C THR A 50 10.21 6.84 0.48
N CYS A 51 11.54 6.84 0.31
CA CYS A 51 12.45 7.62 1.15
C CYS A 51 12.18 9.14 1.07
N LEU A 52 11.83 9.67 -0.11
CA LEU A 52 11.41 11.05 -0.27
C LEU A 52 10.11 11.34 0.49
N SER A 53 9.17 10.41 0.50
CA SER A 53 7.92 10.57 1.25
C SER A 53 8.18 10.62 2.77
N VAL A 54 9.11 9.81 3.28
CA VAL A 54 9.55 9.88 4.68
C VAL A 54 10.18 11.24 5.00
N ALA A 55 11.08 11.70 4.14
CA ALA A 55 11.85 12.93 4.36
C ALA A 55 10.98 14.20 4.31
N LEU A 56 9.96 14.22 3.45
CA LEU A 56 9.10 15.40 3.21
C LEU A 56 7.80 15.33 4.01
N GLY A 57 7.38 14.15 4.47
CA GLY A 57 6.11 13.99 5.18
C GLY A 57 4.92 14.51 4.37
N PRO A 58 4.04 15.35 4.97
CA PRO A 58 2.86 15.90 4.27
C PRO A 58 3.18 16.71 3.00
N ASP A 59 4.34 17.35 2.94
CA ASP A 59 4.76 18.14 1.77
C ASP A 59 5.02 17.26 0.54
N PHE A 60 5.22 15.95 0.74
CA PHE A 60 5.36 14.99 -0.35
C PHE A 60 4.12 14.92 -1.25
N ALA A 61 2.93 15.31 -0.76
CA ALA A 61 1.70 15.33 -1.55
C ALA A 61 1.83 16.18 -2.84
N GLU A 62 2.68 17.21 -2.84
CA GLU A 62 2.97 18.00 -4.04
C GLU A 62 3.78 17.23 -5.07
N LEU A 63 4.70 16.37 -4.64
CA LEU A 63 5.45 15.48 -5.51
C LEU A 63 4.62 14.26 -5.93
N TRP A 64 3.72 13.78 -5.10
CA TRP A 64 2.83 12.67 -5.41
C TRP A 64 2.07 12.88 -6.72
N LYS A 65 1.68 14.10 -7.03
CA LYS A 65 1.00 14.47 -8.30
C LYS A 65 1.72 14.00 -9.55
N VAL A 66 3.04 13.87 -9.50
CA VAL A 66 3.84 13.44 -10.66
C VAL A 66 4.18 11.95 -10.62
N PHE A 67 4.22 11.36 -9.42
CA PHE A 67 4.49 9.94 -9.23
C PHE A 67 3.24 9.06 -9.33
N GLU A 68 2.06 9.59 -9.00
CA GLU A 68 0.82 8.83 -8.91
C GLU A 68 0.58 7.96 -10.15
N LYS A 69 0.47 8.57 -11.33
CA LYS A 69 0.15 7.84 -12.57
C LYS A 69 1.18 6.77 -12.93
N PRO A 70 2.50 7.07 -12.92
CA PRO A 70 3.53 6.07 -13.16
C PRO A 70 3.45 4.88 -12.20
N ILE A 71 3.30 5.13 -10.89
CA ILE A 71 3.29 4.07 -9.89
C ILE A 71 1.99 3.24 -9.97
N LEU A 72 0.84 3.88 -10.18
CA LEU A 72 -0.44 3.19 -10.39
C LEU A 72 -0.42 2.23 -11.59
N LYS A 73 0.40 2.51 -12.62
CA LYS A 73 0.58 1.61 -13.75
C LYS A 73 1.21 0.29 -13.30
N TYR A 74 2.28 0.33 -12.49
CA TYR A 74 2.91 -0.88 -11.94
C TYR A 74 2.02 -1.59 -10.93
N ALA A 75 1.30 -0.87 -10.09
CA ALA A 75 0.28 -1.45 -9.20
C ALA A 75 -0.84 -2.19 -9.96
N SER A 76 -0.89 -2.08 -11.29
CA SER A 76 -1.84 -2.78 -12.17
C SER A 76 -1.14 -3.70 -13.19
N SER A 77 0.14 -4.00 -13.00
CA SER A 77 0.93 -4.88 -13.87
C SER A 77 0.42 -6.33 -13.83
N GLN A 78 0.74 -7.09 -14.87
CA GLN A 78 0.54 -8.55 -14.89
C GLN A 78 1.56 -9.25 -13.97
N GLU A 79 2.75 -8.69 -13.82
CA GLU A 79 3.81 -9.23 -12.98
C GLU A 79 3.54 -8.98 -11.50
N SER A 80 3.56 -10.03 -10.68
CA SER A 80 3.26 -9.93 -9.25
C SER A 80 4.30 -9.10 -8.49
N THR A 81 5.58 -9.25 -8.84
CA THR A 81 6.70 -8.49 -8.24
C THR A 81 6.54 -6.99 -8.46
N GLU A 82 6.15 -6.59 -9.67
CA GLU A 82 5.86 -5.20 -9.99
C GLU A 82 4.67 -4.66 -9.19
N ARG A 83 3.59 -5.47 -9.08
CA ARG A 83 2.40 -5.09 -8.31
C ARG A 83 2.71 -4.95 -6.83
N SER A 84 3.40 -5.93 -6.23
CA SER A 84 3.70 -5.89 -4.79
C SER A 84 4.58 -4.71 -4.42
N ALA A 85 5.66 -4.46 -5.16
CA ALA A 85 6.54 -3.32 -4.93
C ALA A 85 5.81 -1.97 -5.07
N ALA A 86 5.00 -1.81 -6.13
CA ALA A 86 4.25 -0.57 -6.35
C ALA A 86 3.18 -0.35 -5.29
N VAL A 87 2.44 -1.39 -4.89
CA VAL A 87 1.40 -1.28 -3.84
C VAL A 87 2.03 -1.01 -2.47
N GLY A 88 3.18 -1.63 -2.18
CA GLY A 88 3.96 -1.34 -0.97
C GLY A 88 4.43 0.12 -0.92
N SER A 89 5.03 0.62 -1.99
CA SER A 89 5.44 2.02 -2.10
C SER A 89 4.25 2.99 -1.94
N ILE A 90 3.08 2.68 -2.53
CA ILE A 90 1.85 3.47 -2.34
C ILE A 90 1.44 3.50 -0.87
N ALA A 91 1.44 2.35 -0.19
CA ALA A 91 1.04 2.26 1.21
C ALA A 91 1.94 3.11 2.11
N GLU A 92 3.26 3.02 1.94
CA GLU A 92 4.23 3.84 2.66
C GLU A 92 4.03 5.34 2.38
N CYS A 93 3.83 5.72 1.12
CA CYS A 93 3.55 7.11 0.75
C CYS A 93 2.27 7.64 1.42
N ILE A 94 1.20 6.84 1.50
CA ILE A 94 -0.03 7.20 2.23
C ILE A 94 0.28 7.49 3.70
N GLY A 95 0.99 6.57 4.36
CA GLY A 95 1.38 6.71 5.76
C GLY A 95 2.17 7.99 6.02
N ASN A 96 3.15 8.27 5.19
CA ASN A 96 4.06 9.41 5.32
C ASN A 96 3.40 10.74 4.96
N MET A 97 2.54 10.79 3.95
CA MET A 97 1.73 11.98 3.64
C MET A 97 0.74 12.35 4.74
N GLY A 98 0.32 11.38 5.56
CA GLY A 98 -0.71 11.62 6.55
C GLY A 98 -1.99 12.19 5.93
N GLU A 99 -2.57 13.22 6.54
CA GLU A 99 -3.82 13.85 6.06
C GLU A 99 -3.70 14.47 4.65
N ALA A 100 -2.50 14.78 4.20
CA ALA A 100 -2.27 15.32 2.85
C ALA A 100 -2.57 14.30 1.73
N CYS A 101 -2.79 12.99 2.05
CA CYS A 101 -3.29 11.99 1.12
C CYS A 101 -4.77 12.19 0.74
N THR A 102 -5.53 13.01 1.47
CA THR A 102 -6.98 13.20 1.33
C THR A 102 -7.46 13.47 -0.11
N PRO A 103 -6.81 14.31 -0.93
CA PRO A 103 -7.23 14.55 -2.31
C PRO A 103 -7.19 13.30 -3.21
N TYR A 104 -6.41 12.30 -2.84
CA TYR A 104 -6.18 11.08 -3.62
C TYR A 104 -7.03 9.90 -3.15
N THR A 105 -7.85 10.07 -2.10
CA THR A 105 -8.61 9.00 -1.43
C THR A 105 -9.39 8.12 -2.39
N SER A 106 -10.19 8.69 -3.29
CA SER A 106 -11.07 7.92 -4.18
C SER A 106 -10.30 7.00 -5.13
N GLY A 107 -9.18 7.47 -5.68
CA GLY A 107 -8.32 6.68 -6.56
C GLY A 107 -7.60 5.55 -5.81
N LEU A 108 -7.04 5.88 -4.66
CA LEU A 108 -6.31 4.94 -3.79
C LEU A 108 -7.25 3.87 -3.22
N LEU A 109 -8.45 4.24 -2.74
CA LEU A 109 -9.46 3.27 -2.29
C LEU A 109 -9.79 2.25 -3.38
N LYS A 110 -10.08 2.73 -4.59
CA LYS A 110 -10.44 1.85 -5.71
C LYS A 110 -9.33 0.84 -6.01
N LEU A 111 -8.07 1.30 -6.06
CA LEU A 111 -6.93 0.43 -6.30
C LEU A 111 -6.78 -0.59 -5.17
N LEU A 112 -6.66 -0.12 -3.93
CA LEU A 112 -6.35 -0.97 -2.79
C LEU A 112 -7.45 -2.00 -2.53
N ILE A 113 -8.74 -1.61 -2.63
CA ILE A 113 -9.86 -2.56 -2.53
C ILE A 113 -9.78 -3.63 -3.64
N HIS A 114 -9.39 -3.24 -4.86
CA HIS A 114 -9.20 -4.21 -5.94
C HIS A 114 -8.08 -5.21 -5.62
N ARG A 115 -6.96 -4.75 -5.05
CA ARG A 115 -5.82 -5.57 -4.69
C ARG A 115 -6.03 -6.46 -3.46
N LEU A 116 -7.09 -6.28 -2.69
CA LEU A 116 -7.48 -7.25 -1.64
C LEU A 116 -7.82 -8.64 -2.20
N SER A 117 -8.17 -8.74 -3.48
CA SER A 117 -8.44 -10.01 -4.17
C SER A 117 -7.29 -10.44 -5.09
N ASP A 118 -6.10 -9.88 -4.92
CA ASP A 118 -4.93 -10.27 -5.72
C ASP A 118 -4.56 -11.73 -5.44
N GLU A 119 -4.06 -12.43 -6.46
CA GLU A 119 -3.57 -13.81 -6.31
C GLU A 119 -2.27 -13.82 -5.52
N ASP A 120 -1.43 -12.80 -5.72
CA ASP A 120 -0.17 -12.65 -5.00
C ASP A 120 -0.42 -12.19 -3.56
N PRO A 121 0.02 -13.00 -2.58
CA PRO A 121 -0.25 -12.70 -1.17
C PRO A 121 0.52 -11.50 -0.63
N GLU A 122 1.66 -11.16 -1.20
CA GLU A 122 2.43 -9.98 -0.81
C GLU A 122 1.74 -8.71 -1.28
N THR A 123 1.28 -8.67 -2.54
CA THR A 123 0.44 -7.59 -3.06
C THR A 123 -0.82 -7.39 -2.19
N LYS A 124 -1.47 -8.50 -1.81
CA LYS A 124 -2.64 -8.47 -0.93
C LYS A 124 -2.31 -7.89 0.44
N SER A 125 -1.22 -8.34 1.05
CA SER A 125 -0.74 -7.86 2.35
C SER A 125 -0.45 -6.35 2.34
N ASN A 126 0.26 -5.87 1.32
CA ASN A 126 0.56 -4.46 1.12
C ASN A 126 -0.72 -3.63 0.88
N ALA A 127 -1.70 -4.19 0.17
CA ALA A 127 -3.00 -3.53 -0.04
C ALA A 127 -3.80 -3.39 1.26
N VAL A 128 -3.81 -4.42 2.11
CA VAL A 128 -4.44 -4.38 3.44
C VAL A 128 -3.80 -3.31 4.31
N TYR A 129 -2.47 -3.27 4.36
CA TYR A 129 -1.72 -2.25 5.10
C TYR A 129 -2.05 -0.85 4.60
N GLY A 130 -1.98 -0.62 3.29
CA GLY A 130 -2.30 0.67 2.68
C GLY A 130 -3.74 1.12 2.91
N LEU A 131 -4.71 0.20 2.90
CA LEU A 131 -6.11 0.49 3.24
C LEU A 131 -6.28 0.94 4.69
N GLY A 132 -5.61 0.26 5.63
CA GLY A 132 -5.62 0.64 7.03
C GLY A 132 -5.10 2.06 7.23
N LEU A 133 -3.97 2.39 6.60
CA LEU A 133 -3.39 3.73 6.63
C LEU A 133 -4.32 4.78 5.99
N LEU A 134 -4.91 4.47 4.84
CA LEU A 134 -5.81 5.39 4.15
C LEU A 134 -7.08 5.68 4.98
N CYS A 135 -7.65 4.65 5.61
CA CYS A 135 -8.79 4.81 6.53
C CYS A 135 -8.43 5.64 7.76
N GLU A 136 -7.19 5.52 8.26
CA GLU A 136 -6.73 6.31 9.42
C GLU A 136 -6.42 7.76 9.07
N LYS A 137 -5.75 8.00 7.92
CA LYS A 137 -5.14 9.30 7.57
C LYS A 137 -6.04 10.22 6.76
N SER A 138 -6.90 9.67 5.90
CA SER A 138 -7.73 10.50 5.02
C SER A 138 -8.86 11.19 5.78
N ASN A 139 -9.04 12.48 5.50
CA ASN A 139 -10.17 13.27 6.00
C ASN A 139 -11.38 13.25 5.03
N ASN A 140 -11.34 12.46 3.95
CA ASN A 140 -12.51 12.25 3.09
C ASN A 140 -13.44 11.20 3.70
N GLU A 141 -14.07 11.55 4.83
CA GLU A 141 -14.93 10.63 5.59
C GLU A 141 -16.06 10.05 4.77
N HIS A 142 -16.63 10.82 3.85
CA HIS A 142 -17.73 10.35 3.00
C HIS A 142 -17.33 9.15 2.15
N GLU A 143 -16.21 9.22 1.45
CA GLU A 143 -15.73 8.10 0.60
C GLU A 143 -15.23 6.91 1.46
N ILE A 144 -14.57 7.20 2.55
CA ILE A 144 -14.10 6.19 3.51
C ILE A 144 -15.28 5.40 4.08
N LEU A 145 -16.27 6.07 4.68
CA LEU A 145 -17.42 5.41 5.31
C LEU A 145 -18.29 4.65 4.30
N LYS A 146 -18.49 5.19 3.11
CA LYS A 146 -19.19 4.50 2.01
C LYS A 146 -18.53 3.16 1.66
N SER A 147 -17.22 3.06 1.80
CA SER A 147 -16.44 1.88 1.46
C SER A 147 -16.25 0.89 2.63
N TYR A 148 -16.55 1.30 3.87
CA TYR A 148 -16.22 0.55 5.09
C TYR A 148 -16.75 -0.88 5.09
N MET A 149 -18.05 -1.06 4.81
CA MET A 149 -18.65 -2.40 4.79
C MET A 149 -18.06 -3.29 3.70
N ASN A 150 -17.76 -2.73 2.53
CA ASN A 150 -17.12 -3.48 1.44
C ASN A 150 -15.69 -3.89 1.82
N ILE A 151 -14.94 -2.99 2.44
CA ILE A 151 -13.59 -3.29 2.95
C ILE A 151 -13.68 -4.38 4.01
N PHE A 152 -14.52 -4.20 5.03
CA PHE A 152 -14.65 -5.12 6.14
C PHE A 152 -15.05 -6.53 5.68
N GLN A 153 -16.05 -6.66 4.82
CA GLN A 153 -16.48 -7.96 4.26
C GLN A 153 -15.36 -8.71 3.52
N ARG A 154 -14.37 -7.99 2.98
CA ARG A 154 -13.20 -8.60 2.33
C ARG A 154 -12.08 -8.92 3.31
N LEU A 155 -11.96 -8.17 4.39
CA LEU A 155 -10.94 -8.41 5.44
C LEU A 155 -11.39 -9.51 6.42
N GLU A 156 -12.68 -9.65 6.67
CA GLU A 156 -13.21 -10.59 7.63
C GLU A 156 -12.75 -12.04 7.40
N PRO A 157 -12.80 -12.60 6.18
CA PRO A 157 -12.27 -13.94 5.92
C PRO A 157 -10.76 -14.07 6.15
N LEU A 158 -10.01 -12.96 6.00
CA LEU A 158 -8.57 -12.97 6.21
C LEU A 158 -8.19 -13.09 7.69
N LEU A 159 -9.07 -12.74 8.63
CA LEU A 159 -8.85 -12.92 10.07
C LEU A 159 -8.79 -14.39 10.48
N ASP A 160 -9.37 -15.29 9.69
CA ASP A 160 -9.36 -16.73 9.92
C ASP A 160 -8.33 -17.48 9.06
N ASP A 161 -7.63 -16.76 8.18
CA ASP A 161 -6.62 -17.35 7.31
C ASP A 161 -5.37 -17.73 8.11
N GLN A 162 -5.00 -19.00 8.09
CA GLN A 162 -3.82 -19.53 8.78
C GLN A 162 -2.55 -19.45 7.92
N GLY A 163 -2.64 -18.93 6.67
CA GLY A 163 -1.61 -19.12 5.66
C GLY A 163 -0.41 -18.20 5.78
N GLN A 164 -0.61 -16.90 6.04
CA GLN A 164 0.48 -15.91 5.96
C GLN A 164 0.47 -14.96 7.15
N ALA A 165 1.50 -15.07 7.97
CA ALA A 165 1.63 -14.31 9.20
C ALA A 165 1.59 -12.79 8.95
N ARG A 166 2.34 -12.28 7.98
CA ARG A 166 2.35 -10.86 7.64
C ARG A 166 0.99 -10.34 7.17
N LEU A 167 0.26 -11.12 6.35
CA LEU A 167 -1.09 -10.73 5.91
C LEU A 167 -2.06 -10.67 7.09
N LEU A 168 -1.95 -11.61 8.04
CA LEU A 168 -2.76 -11.60 9.27
C LEU A 168 -2.44 -10.39 10.14
N ASP A 169 -1.17 -10.11 10.35
CA ASP A 169 -0.71 -8.97 11.15
C ASP A 169 -1.22 -7.65 10.55
N ASN A 170 -1.07 -7.47 9.23
CA ASN A 170 -1.57 -6.31 8.51
C ASN A 170 -3.11 -6.23 8.53
N THR A 171 -3.80 -7.38 8.50
CA THR A 171 -5.26 -7.40 8.62
C THR A 171 -5.71 -6.95 10.01
N ALA A 172 -5.05 -7.43 11.05
CA ALA A 172 -5.32 -7.01 12.43
C ALA A 172 -5.08 -5.50 12.62
N GLY A 173 -3.98 -4.98 12.08
CA GLY A 173 -3.65 -3.55 12.11
C GLY A 173 -4.66 -2.70 11.33
N CYS A 174 -5.04 -3.13 10.12
CA CYS A 174 -6.03 -2.44 9.30
C CYS A 174 -7.38 -2.32 10.01
N VAL A 175 -7.92 -3.44 10.51
CA VAL A 175 -9.20 -3.46 11.23
C VAL A 175 -9.12 -2.61 12.51
N SER A 176 -7.99 -2.63 13.22
CA SER A 176 -7.78 -1.81 14.41
C SER A 176 -7.78 -0.30 14.09
N ARG A 177 -7.16 0.12 12.98
CA ARG A 177 -7.23 1.50 12.50
C ARG A 177 -8.66 1.91 12.13
N MET A 178 -9.40 1.02 11.46
CA MET A 178 -10.81 1.25 11.11
C MET A 178 -11.66 1.41 12.36
N ILE A 179 -11.53 0.55 13.36
CA ILE A 179 -12.25 0.65 14.65
C ILE A 179 -11.89 1.95 15.36
N SER A 180 -10.60 2.28 15.46
CA SER A 180 -10.13 3.52 16.11
C SER A 180 -10.70 4.78 15.49
N ARG A 181 -10.90 4.78 14.17
CA ARG A 181 -11.42 5.96 13.46
C ARG A 181 -12.94 6.06 13.51
N HIS A 182 -13.66 4.93 13.33
CA HIS A 182 -15.12 4.89 13.25
C HIS A 182 -15.68 3.62 13.93
N PRO A 183 -15.66 3.54 15.27
CA PRO A 183 -16.03 2.33 16.00
C PRO A 183 -17.47 1.86 15.75
N ASN A 184 -18.38 2.78 15.48
CA ASN A 184 -19.79 2.46 15.26
C ASN A 184 -20.09 1.80 13.90
N ASN A 185 -19.11 1.73 13.02
CA ASN A 185 -19.27 1.18 11.66
C ASN A 185 -18.74 -0.27 11.54
N ILE A 186 -18.26 -0.86 12.62
CA ILE A 186 -17.74 -2.24 12.67
C ILE A 186 -18.39 -2.98 13.84
N PRO A 187 -18.77 -4.25 13.68
CA PRO A 187 -19.36 -5.06 14.74
C PRO A 187 -18.28 -5.50 15.75
N ILE A 188 -17.88 -4.59 16.64
CA ILE A 188 -16.76 -4.77 17.57
C ILE A 188 -16.92 -6.04 18.41
N SER A 189 -18.15 -6.35 18.89
CA SER A 189 -18.43 -7.54 19.69
C SER A 189 -18.10 -8.86 19.00
N GLU A 190 -18.15 -8.89 17.67
CA GLU A 190 -17.83 -10.06 16.85
C GLU A 190 -16.36 -10.10 16.44
N VAL A 191 -15.79 -8.91 16.16
CA VAL A 191 -14.45 -8.77 15.60
C VAL A 191 -13.36 -8.84 16.67
N LEU A 192 -13.59 -8.22 17.83
CA LEU A 192 -12.56 -8.12 18.89
C LEU A 192 -12.07 -9.48 19.41
N PRO A 193 -12.93 -10.50 19.63
CA PRO A 193 -12.45 -11.82 20.03
C PRO A 193 -11.53 -12.46 19.00
N ARG A 194 -11.78 -12.25 17.70
CA ARG A 194 -10.95 -12.78 16.61
C ARG A 194 -9.61 -12.05 16.56
N LEU A 195 -9.60 -10.72 16.68
CA LEU A 195 -8.36 -9.93 16.75
C LEU A 195 -7.46 -10.38 17.92
N VAL A 196 -8.05 -10.62 19.10
CA VAL A 196 -7.29 -11.09 20.27
C VAL A 196 -6.66 -12.47 20.02
N GLN A 197 -7.28 -13.35 19.24
CA GLN A 197 -6.72 -14.66 18.89
C GLN A 197 -5.52 -14.57 17.94
N LEU A 198 -5.37 -13.48 17.20
CA LEU A 198 -4.20 -13.25 16.33
C LEU A 198 -2.95 -12.81 17.12
N LEU A 199 -3.13 -12.39 18.37
CA LEU A 199 -2.00 -11.92 19.20
C LEU A 199 -1.26 -13.09 19.89
N PRO A 200 0.07 -12.99 20.06
CA PRO A 200 0.94 -11.92 19.59
C PRO A 200 1.15 -11.95 18.07
N LEU A 201 1.44 -10.80 17.48
CA LEU A 201 1.82 -10.69 16.08
C LEU A 201 3.08 -11.51 15.79
N ARG A 202 3.24 -11.96 14.53
CA ARG A 202 4.26 -12.95 14.18
C ARG A 202 5.39 -12.40 13.31
N GLU A 203 5.12 -11.43 12.45
CA GLU A 203 6.08 -10.89 11.47
C GLU A 203 6.09 -9.36 11.46
N ASP A 204 4.93 -8.69 11.40
CA ASP A 204 4.84 -7.24 11.31
C ASP A 204 4.51 -6.61 12.68
N TYR A 205 5.53 -6.49 13.51
CA TYR A 205 5.39 -5.96 14.88
C TYR A 205 5.03 -4.46 14.94
N GLU A 206 5.18 -3.71 13.83
CA GLU A 206 4.76 -2.31 13.78
C GLU A 206 3.23 -2.18 13.90
N GLU A 207 2.49 -3.19 13.48
CA GLU A 207 1.04 -3.26 13.61
C GLU A 207 0.56 -3.39 15.07
N ASN A 208 1.44 -3.65 16.03
CA ASN A 208 1.10 -3.53 17.46
C ASN A 208 0.66 -2.12 17.84
N LYS A 209 1.20 -1.07 17.21
CA LYS A 209 0.87 0.32 17.53
C LYS A 209 -0.62 0.63 17.34
N PRO A 210 -1.21 0.41 16.14
CA PRO A 210 -2.65 0.65 15.95
C PRO A 210 -3.52 -0.29 16.79
N ILE A 211 -3.10 -1.54 17.04
CA ILE A 211 -3.84 -2.49 17.87
C ILE A 211 -3.93 -1.99 19.31
N PHE A 212 -2.80 -1.63 19.92
CA PHE A 212 -2.81 -1.12 21.29
C PHE A 212 -3.54 0.22 21.43
N LYS A 213 -3.40 1.11 20.43
CA LYS A 213 -4.17 2.35 20.39
C LYS A 213 -5.67 2.09 20.40
N MET A 214 -6.14 1.16 19.57
CA MET A 214 -7.54 0.74 19.50
C MET A 214 -8.02 0.17 20.84
N VAL A 215 -7.26 -0.75 21.45
CA VAL A 215 -7.60 -1.35 22.74
C VAL A 215 -7.75 -0.29 23.83
N VAL A 216 -6.81 0.64 23.92
CA VAL A 216 -6.89 1.75 24.90
C VAL A 216 -8.15 2.58 24.67
N GLN A 217 -8.45 2.97 23.42
CA GLN A 217 -9.66 3.74 23.09
C GLN A 217 -10.98 3.02 23.41
N LEU A 218 -11.01 1.70 23.34
CA LEU A 218 -12.20 0.92 23.69
C LEU A 218 -12.39 0.74 25.21
N CYS A 219 -11.34 0.97 26.00
CA CYS A 219 -11.38 0.89 27.47
C CYS A 219 -11.72 2.23 28.15
N GLU A 220 -11.65 3.34 27.42
CA GLU A 220 -12.02 4.69 27.88
C GLU A 220 -13.53 4.94 27.75
#